data_5371d76798da15567eb391b4baa6466f
#
_entry.id   5371d76798da15567eb391b4baa6466f
#
_cell.length_a   1.000
_cell.length_b   1.000
_cell.length_c   1.000
_cell.angle_alpha   90.00
_cell.angle_beta   90.00
_cell.angle_gamma   90.00
#
_symmetry.space_group_name_H-M   'P 1'
#
loop_
_entity.id
_entity.type
_entity.pdbx_description
1 polymer ?
#
loop_
_entity_poly.entity_id
_entity_poly.type
_entity_poly.pdbx_seq_one_letter_code
_entity_poly.pdbx_strand_id
1 'polypeptide(L)'
;MIRHIILLLLFGTLVADMSAAELKLGDKIPALTLPDQDGKPLDLAAYGSDGYLLVFFYPKANTPGCTAQACSLRDAETQLKERGVKILGVSADKPDSQKKFVTDQKLPYPLIADSEGQAIKSFGVEGAMFGFARRSAFLFHNGKLVWTDPKSSTKDQAEMVLKALDTLSPTKQ
;
A
#
# COMPACT_ATOMS: atom_id res chain seq x y z
N MET A 1 35.64 34.99 47.70
CA MET A 1 34.29 34.99 47.12
C MET A 1 34.41 34.44 45.71
N ILE A 2 34.13 33.13 45.55
CA ILE A 2 34.23 32.41 44.25
C ILE A 2 32.83 32.21 43.74
N ARG A 3 32.49 32.92 42.63
CA ARG A 3 31.19 32.80 41.95
C ARG A 3 31.24 31.62 40.98
N HIS A 4 30.54 30.51 41.31
CA HIS A 4 30.34 29.38 40.40
C HIS A 4 29.27 29.77 39.37
N ILE A 5 29.68 29.87 38.11
CA ILE A 5 28.78 30.01 36.98
C ILE A 5 28.40 28.59 36.55
N ILE A 6 27.16 28.22 36.83
CA ILE A 6 26.58 26.96 36.34
C ILE A 6 26.10 27.22 34.90
N LEU A 7 26.83 26.66 33.94
CA LEU A 7 26.46 26.67 32.52
C LEU A 7 25.43 25.53 32.28
N LEU A 8 24.13 25.89 32.22
CA LEU A 8 23.07 24.95 31.81
C LEU A 8 23.16 24.73 30.30
N LEU A 9 23.70 23.58 29.88
CA LEU A 9 23.60 23.07 28.53
C LEU A 9 22.19 22.56 28.31
N LEU A 10 21.37 23.36 27.63
CA LEU A 10 20.09 22.95 27.07
C LEU A 10 20.34 22.00 25.88
N PHE A 11 20.33 20.70 26.15
CA PHE A 11 20.21 19.68 25.09
C PHE A 11 18.80 19.73 24.54
N GLY A 12 18.60 20.56 23.52
CA GLY A 12 17.38 20.53 22.73
C GLY A 12 17.34 19.23 21.93
N THR A 13 16.57 18.26 22.40
CA THR A 13 16.20 17.08 21.59
C THR A 13 15.34 17.57 20.43
N LEU A 14 15.94 17.62 19.25
CA LEU A 14 15.23 17.81 17.99
C LEU A 14 14.40 16.55 17.78
N VAL A 15 13.16 16.54 18.25
CA VAL A 15 12.16 15.54 17.88
C VAL A 15 11.83 15.86 16.42
N ALA A 16 12.49 15.16 15.50
CA ALA A 16 12.06 15.18 14.12
C ALA A 16 10.62 14.65 14.08
N ASP A 17 9.69 15.53 13.73
CA ASP A 17 8.31 15.17 13.42
C ASP A 17 8.35 14.29 12.16
N MET A 18 8.38 12.96 12.38
CA MET A 18 8.28 11.97 11.31
C MET A 18 6.82 11.84 10.89
N SER A 19 6.25 12.93 10.40
CA SER A 19 5.08 12.84 9.53
C SER A 19 5.52 12.00 8.34
N ALA A 20 4.91 10.82 8.18
CA ALA A 20 5.24 9.94 7.07
C ALA A 20 4.94 10.69 5.76
N ALA A 21 6.00 11.04 5.05
CA ALA A 21 5.86 11.72 3.77
C ALA A 21 5.24 10.75 2.77
N GLU A 22 4.25 11.21 2.02
CA GLU A 22 3.66 10.46 0.92
C GLU A 22 4.76 10.02 -0.06
N LEU A 23 4.70 8.74 -0.51
CA LEU A 23 5.69 8.18 -1.44
C LEU A 23 5.69 8.95 -2.76
N LYS A 24 6.89 9.20 -3.29
CA LYS A 24 7.12 9.89 -4.57
C LYS A 24 7.57 8.92 -5.64
N LEU A 25 7.35 9.26 -6.91
CA LEU A 25 7.86 8.48 -8.04
C LEU A 25 9.37 8.26 -7.90
N GLY A 26 9.80 7.02 -8.07
CA GLY A 26 11.19 6.59 -7.89
C GLY A 26 11.51 6.05 -6.49
N ASP A 27 10.69 6.30 -5.49
CA ASP A 27 10.88 5.75 -4.14
C ASP A 27 10.78 4.23 -4.16
N LYS A 28 11.51 3.59 -3.25
CA LYS A 28 11.46 2.14 -3.08
C LYS A 28 10.21 1.70 -2.32
N ILE A 29 9.79 0.46 -2.54
CA ILE A 29 8.79 -0.18 -1.69
C ILE A 29 9.27 -0.12 -0.23
N PRO A 30 8.43 0.31 0.72
CA PRO A 30 8.77 0.27 2.14
C PRO A 30 9.15 -1.14 2.59
N ALA A 31 10.27 -1.25 3.32
CA ALA A 31 10.76 -2.52 3.85
C ALA A 31 9.92 -2.93 5.07
N LEU A 32 8.80 -3.58 4.82
CA LEU A 32 7.84 -4.04 5.83
C LEU A 32 7.57 -5.52 5.65
N THR A 33 7.50 -6.24 6.76
CA THR A 33 7.00 -7.62 6.81
C THR A 33 5.74 -7.63 7.65
N LEU A 34 4.61 -7.95 7.01
CA LEU A 34 3.28 -7.87 7.61
C LEU A 34 2.51 -9.19 7.40
N PRO A 35 1.57 -9.53 8.29
CA PRO A 35 0.76 -10.73 8.10
C PRO A 35 -0.18 -10.59 6.89
N ASP A 36 -0.26 -11.65 6.09
CA ASP A 36 -1.28 -11.81 5.07
C ASP A 36 -2.63 -12.28 5.67
N GLN A 37 -3.60 -12.60 4.82
CA GLN A 37 -4.90 -13.11 5.22
C GLN A 37 -4.85 -14.46 5.97
N ASP A 38 -3.77 -15.22 5.86
CA ASP A 38 -3.55 -16.49 6.57
C ASP A 38 -2.68 -16.30 7.83
N GLY A 39 -2.35 -15.08 8.18
CA GLY A 39 -1.46 -14.74 9.28
C GLY A 39 0.02 -15.03 9.00
N LYS A 40 0.38 -15.35 7.76
CA LYS A 40 1.76 -15.63 7.36
C LYS A 40 2.50 -14.32 7.07
N PRO A 41 3.77 -14.21 7.49
CA PRO A 41 4.55 -13.01 7.20
C PRO A 41 4.82 -12.88 5.70
N LEU A 42 4.53 -11.70 5.12
CA LEU A 42 4.83 -11.33 3.75
C LEU A 42 5.73 -10.10 3.76
N ASP A 43 6.92 -10.22 3.18
CA ASP A 43 7.86 -9.11 2.98
C ASP A 43 7.46 -8.36 1.69
N LEU A 44 7.02 -7.11 1.83
CA LEU A 44 6.55 -6.27 0.73
C LEU A 44 7.65 -6.00 -0.28
N ALA A 45 8.87 -5.69 0.20
CA ALA A 45 9.99 -5.36 -0.66
C ALA A 45 10.46 -6.57 -1.48
N ALA A 46 10.56 -7.75 -0.84
CA ALA A 46 10.88 -8.99 -1.52
C ALA A 46 9.79 -9.40 -2.51
N TYR A 47 8.50 -9.26 -2.14
CA TYR A 47 7.36 -9.60 -3.00
C TYR A 47 7.31 -8.75 -4.28
N GLY A 48 7.71 -7.48 -4.21
CA GLY A 48 7.72 -6.53 -5.34
C GLY A 48 9.11 -6.29 -5.94
N SER A 49 10.11 -7.13 -5.67
CA SER A 49 11.49 -6.93 -6.12
C SER A 49 11.68 -7.02 -7.63
N ASP A 50 10.80 -7.79 -8.32
CA ASP A 50 10.83 -8.04 -9.75
C ASP A 50 9.47 -7.81 -10.41
N GLY A 51 9.48 -7.38 -11.67
CA GLY A 51 8.28 -7.08 -12.45
C GLY A 51 7.47 -5.93 -11.87
N TYR A 52 6.16 -5.95 -12.13
CA TYR A 52 5.24 -4.97 -11.59
C TYR A 52 4.55 -5.48 -10.31
N LEU A 53 4.40 -4.60 -9.31
CA LEU A 53 3.58 -4.82 -8.13
C LEU A 53 2.56 -3.68 -7.99
N LEU A 54 1.29 -4.01 -8.05
CA LEU A 54 0.19 -3.12 -7.66
C LEU A 54 -0.11 -3.31 -6.18
N VAL A 55 0.09 -2.28 -5.36
CA VAL A 55 -0.38 -2.21 -3.98
C VAL A 55 -1.59 -1.29 -3.93
N PHE A 56 -2.77 -1.81 -3.58
CA PHE A 56 -3.96 -1.00 -3.42
C PHE A 56 -4.45 -1.00 -1.97
N PHE A 57 -4.82 0.19 -1.50
CA PHE A 57 -5.36 0.41 -0.17
C PHE A 57 -6.87 0.60 -0.23
N TYR A 58 -7.54 0.09 0.78
CA TYR A 58 -8.99 0.24 0.95
C TYR A 58 -9.34 0.38 2.44
N PRO A 59 -10.43 1.13 2.77
CA PRO A 59 -10.78 1.42 4.16
C PRO A 59 -11.12 0.18 4.98
N LYS A 60 -11.97 -0.72 4.45
CA LYS A 60 -12.46 -1.87 5.21
C LYS A 60 -12.98 -3.01 4.32
N ALA A 61 -12.55 -4.23 4.63
CA ALA A 61 -13.02 -5.45 3.98
C ALA A 61 -14.54 -5.61 4.04
N ASN A 62 -15.12 -6.29 3.05
CA ASN A 62 -16.54 -6.61 2.97
C ASN A 62 -17.50 -5.40 2.96
N THR A 63 -17.02 -4.18 2.68
CA THR A 63 -17.89 -3.03 2.40
C THR A 63 -18.17 -2.91 0.90
N PRO A 64 -19.34 -2.37 0.47
CA PRO A 64 -19.71 -2.37 -0.95
C PRO A 64 -18.67 -1.75 -1.88
N GLY A 65 -18.11 -0.58 -1.54
CA GLY A 65 -17.10 0.09 -2.36
C GLY A 65 -15.76 -0.65 -2.39
N CYS A 66 -15.33 -1.26 -1.28
CA CYS A 66 -14.08 -2.03 -1.23
C CYS A 66 -14.23 -3.36 -1.97
N THR A 67 -15.41 -3.97 -1.88
CA THR A 67 -15.75 -5.16 -2.66
C THR A 67 -15.74 -4.86 -4.16
N ALA A 68 -16.33 -3.76 -4.60
CA ALA A 68 -16.32 -3.37 -6.01
C ALA A 68 -14.87 -3.13 -6.51
N GLN A 69 -14.01 -2.47 -5.72
CA GLN A 69 -12.61 -2.26 -6.07
C GLN A 69 -11.85 -3.59 -6.19
N ALA A 70 -11.94 -4.46 -5.20
CA ALA A 70 -11.28 -5.75 -5.22
C ALA A 70 -11.78 -6.64 -6.38
N CYS A 71 -13.09 -6.68 -6.62
CA CYS A 71 -13.67 -7.43 -7.73
C CYS A 71 -13.24 -6.89 -9.10
N SER A 72 -13.10 -5.56 -9.27
CA SER A 72 -12.57 -4.98 -10.51
C SER A 72 -11.16 -5.52 -10.81
N LEU A 73 -10.29 -5.59 -9.82
CA LEU A 73 -8.93 -6.14 -9.97
C LEU A 73 -8.93 -7.66 -10.18
N ARG A 74 -9.82 -8.40 -9.48
CA ARG A 74 -10.00 -9.84 -9.68
C ARG A 74 -10.43 -10.15 -11.11
N ASP A 75 -11.41 -9.43 -11.62
CA ASP A 75 -11.99 -9.70 -12.95
C ASP A 75 -10.99 -9.38 -14.08
N ALA A 76 -10.02 -8.49 -13.83
CA ALA A 76 -8.93 -8.17 -14.74
C ALA A 76 -7.61 -8.91 -14.42
N GLU A 77 -7.60 -9.85 -13.48
CA GLU A 77 -6.37 -10.50 -12.99
C GLU A 77 -5.57 -11.15 -14.12
N THR A 78 -6.23 -11.85 -15.04
CA THR A 78 -5.58 -12.49 -16.19
C THR A 78 -4.81 -11.46 -17.03
N GLN A 79 -5.46 -10.35 -17.39
CA GLN A 79 -4.83 -9.28 -18.20
C GLN A 79 -3.66 -8.62 -17.46
N LEU A 80 -3.82 -8.36 -16.16
CA LEU A 80 -2.77 -7.78 -15.33
C LEU A 80 -1.58 -8.73 -15.18
N LYS A 81 -1.82 -10.02 -14.99
CA LYS A 81 -0.80 -11.06 -14.90
C LYS A 81 -0.03 -11.24 -16.21
N GLU A 82 -0.70 -11.20 -17.36
CA GLU A 82 -0.06 -11.23 -18.69
C GLU A 82 0.88 -10.02 -18.90
N ARG A 83 0.58 -8.88 -18.23
CA ARG A 83 1.42 -7.69 -18.18
C ARG A 83 2.51 -7.75 -17.08
N GLY A 84 2.66 -8.88 -16.39
CA GLY A 84 3.63 -9.10 -15.33
C GLY A 84 3.30 -8.39 -14.01
N VAL A 85 2.01 -8.07 -13.76
CA VAL A 85 1.57 -7.38 -12.54
C VAL A 85 1.17 -8.39 -11.48
N LYS A 86 1.84 -8.33 -10.34
CA LYS A 86 1.39 -8.93 -9.07
C LYS A 86 0.47 -7.93 -8.36
N ILE A 87 -0.57 -8.42 -7.69
CA ILE A 87 -1.54 -7.58 -6.96
C ILE A 87 -1.43 -7.85 -5.47
N LEU A 88 -1.51 -6.80 -4.65
CA LEU A 88 -1.51 -6.87 -3.20
C LEU A 88 -2.51 -5.86 -2.63
N GLY A 89 -3.51 -6.33 -1.89
CA GLY A 89 -4.44 -5.43 -1.19
C GLY A 89 -4.03 -5.19 0.25
N VAL A 90 -4.29 -4.01 0.79
CA VAL A 90 -3.91 -3.62 2.15
C VAL A 90 -5.06 -2.88 2.84
N SER A 91 -5.41 -3.28 4.04
CA SER A 91 -6.29 -2.52 4.94
C SER A 91 -5.95 -2.78 6.41
N ALA A 92 -6.53 -1.99 7.32
CA ALA A 92 -6.38 -2.15 8.76
C ALA A 92 -7.17 -3.34 9.34
N ASP A 93 -7.78 -4.17 8.51
CA ASP A 93 -8.50 -5.36 8.95
C ASP A 93 -7.54 -6.42 9.52
N LYS A 94 -8.04 -7.24 10.44
CA LYS A 94 -7.33 -8.39 10.98
C LYS A 94 -7.27 -9.55 9.96
N PRO A 95 -6.33 -10.51 10.11
CA PRO A 95 -6.20 -11.66 9.19
C PRO A 95 -7.51 -12.39 8.92
N ASP A 96 -8.31 -12.69 9.95
CA ASP A 96 -9.58 -13.41 9.80
C ASP A 96 -10.59 -12.65 8.91
N SER A 97 -10.65 -11.32 9.03
CA SER A 97 -11.50 -10.47 8.17
C SER A 97 -11.01 -10.48 6.73
N GLN A 98 -9.69 -10.38 6.53
CA GLN A 98 -9.07 -10.47 5.22
C GLN A 98 -9.29 -11.84 4.59
N LYS A 99 -9.13 -12.92 5.36
CA LYS A 99 -9.37 -14.29 4.89
C LYS A 99 -10.82 -14.49 4.44
N LYS A 100 -11.76 -13.98 5.24
CA LYS A 100 -13.18 -14.02 4.87
C LYS A 100 -13.41 -13.25 3.56
N PHE A 101 -12.81 -12.08 3.40
CA PHE A 101 -12.94 -11.26 2.19
C PHE A 101 -12.38 -11.97 0.95
N VAL A 102 -11.17 -12.55 1.05
CA VAL A 102 -10.57 -13.38 -0.01
C VAL A 102 -11.50 -14.53 -0.41
N THR A 103 -12.04 -15.24 0.57
CA THR A 103 -12.90 -16.41 0.33
C THR A 103 -14.23 -16.01 -0.31
N ASP A 104 -14.93 -15.04 0.28
CA ASP A 104 -16.25 -14.59 -0.18
C ASP A 104 -16.21 -14.03 -1.60
N GLN A 105 -15.16 -13.29 -1.92
CA GLN A 105 -15.00 -12.64 -3.22
C GLN A 105 -14.13 -13.44 -4.21
N LYS A 106 -13.60 -14.59 -3.79
CA LYS A 106 -12.70 -15.45 -4.59
C LYS A 106 -11.53 -14.67 -5.17
N LEU A 107 -10.86 -13.85 -4.33
CA LEU A 107 -9.73 -13.02 -4.77
C LEU A 107 -8.51 -13.91 -5.05
N PRO A 108 -7.89 -13.83 -6.25
CA PRO A 108 -6.74 -14.66 -6.63
C PRO A 108 -5.38 -14.12 -6.17
N TYR A 109 -5.37 -13.09 -5.32
CA TYR A 109 -4.18 -12.41 -4.85
C TYR A 109 -4.24 -12.19 -3.34
N PRO A 110 -3.07 -12.02 -2.68
CA PRO A 110 -3.01 -11.86 -1.22
C PRO A 110 -3.51 -10.49 -0.76
N LEU A 111 -3.98 -10.48 0.50
CA LEU A 111 -4.35 -9.28 1.23
C LEU A 111 -3.50 -9.18 2.50
N ILE A 112 -2.97 -7.99 2.78
CA ILE A 112 -2.23 -7.67 4.00
C ILE A 112 -3.17 -7.19 5.09
N ALA A 113 -3.02 -7.77 6.27
CA ALA A 113 -3.72 -7.39 7.49
C ALA A 113 -2.88 -6.38 8.29
N ASP A 114 -3.00 -5.11 7.93
CA ASP A 114 -2.23 -4.01 8.55
C ASP A 114 -2.96 -3.45 9.79
N SER A 115 -3.29 -4.32 10.74
CA SER A 115 -4.08 -3.94 11.92
C SER A 115 -3.40 -2.90 12.83
N GLU A 116 -2.10 -2.71 12.71
CA GLU A 116 -1.32 -1.71 13.44
C GLU A 116 -1.05 -0.45 12.61
N GLY A 117 -1.46 -0.41 11.35
CA GLY A 117 -1.32 0.75 10.47
C GLY A 117 0.10 1.04 10.00
N GLN A 118 0.99 0.06 10.03
CA GLN A 118 2.40 0.23 9.64
C GLN A 118 2.54 0.56 8.16
N ALA A 119 1.86 -0.20 7.28
CA ALA A 119 1.86 0.09 5.84
C ALA A 119 1.07 1.36 5.54
N ILE A 120 -0.10 1.55 6.14
CA ILE A 120 -0.93 2.75 6.00
C ILE A 120 -0.09 4.00 6.26
N LYS A 121 0.67 4.01 7.36
CA LYS A 121 1.56 5.11 7.72
C LYS A 121 2.74 5.24 6.75
N SER A 122 3.42 4.13 6.42
CA SER A 122 4.62 4.16 5.57
C SER A 122 4.33 4.59 4.13
N PHE A 123 3.11 4.37 3.64
CA PHE A 123 2.65 4.82 2.33
C PHE A 123 1.99 6.22 2.36
N GLY A 124 1.80 6.82 3.54
CA GLY A 124 1.16 8.13 3.71
C GLY A 124 -0.32 8.13 3.30
N VAL A 125 -1.03 7.02 3.57
CA VAL A 125 -2.42 6.83 3.12
C VAL A 125 -3.42 6.80 4.26
N GLU A 126 -3.12 7.45 5.38
CA GLU A 126 -4.05 7.60 6.49
C GLU A 126 -5.35 8.25 6.00
N GLY A 127 -6.46 7.62 6.34
CA GLY A 127 -7.79 8.12 6.03
C GLY A 127 -8.27 9.18 7.02
N ALA A 128 -9.36 9.86 6.67
CA ALA A 128 -9.99 10.86 7.56
C ALA A 128 -10.53 10.24 8.86
N MET A 129 -10.86 8.95 8.86
CA MET A 129 -11.22 8.19 10.07
C MET A 129 -9.96 7.52 10.60
N PHE A 130 -9.69 7.73 11.88
CA PHE A 130 -8.53 7.16 12.56
C PHE A 130 -8.47 5.63 12.40
N GLY A 131 -7.31 5.12 11.98
CA GLY A 131 -7.04 3.69 11.81
C GLY A 131 -7.48 3.08 10.48
N PHE A 132 -8.13 3.83 9.58
CA PHE A 132 -8.50 3.34 8.25
C PHE A 132 -7.59 3.92 7.16
N ALA A 133 -7.37 3.12 6.12
CA ALA A 133 -6.66 3.60 4.94
C ALA A 133 -7.56 4.50 4.07
N ARG A 134 -6.98 5.54 3.47
CA ARG A 134 -7.55 6.22 2.31
C ARG A 134 -7.46 5.27 1.10
N ARG A 135 -8.52 5.23 0.29
CA ARG A 135 -8.51 4.45 -0.96
C ARG A 135 -7.48 5.05 -1.92
N SER A 136 -6.45 4.28 -2.23
CA SER A 136 -5.32 4.70 -3.06
C SER A 136 -4.65 3.48 -3.69
N ALA A 137 -3.83 3.71 -4.72
CA ALA A 137 -3.08 2.66 -5.39
C ALA A 137 -1.68 3.14 -5.77
N PHE A 138 -0.73 2.21 -5.74
CA PHE A 138 0.67 2.42 -6.05
C PHE A 138 1.14 1.30 -6.96
N LEU A 139 1.71 1.64 -8.11
CA LEU A 139 2.32 0.68 -9.01
C LEU A 139 3.84 0.81 -8.94
N PHE A 140 4.49 -0.26 -8.56
CA PHE A 140 5.95 -0.39 -8.54
C PHE A 140 6.41 -1.20 -9.74
N HIS A 141 7.62 -0.90 -10.22
CA HIS A 141 8.33 -1.69 -11.20
C HIS A 141 9.75 -1.94 -10.70
N ASN A 142 10.13 -3.20 -10.56
CA ASN A 142 11.41 -3.62 -10.00
C ASN A 142 11.73 -2.90 -8.67
N GLY A 143 10.75 -2.86 -7.77
CA GLY A 143 10.85 -2.27 -6.44
C GLY A 143 10.80 -0.76 -6.37
N LYS A 144 10.59 -0.03 -7.49
CA LYS A 144 10.50 1.45 -7.52
C LYS A 144 9.10 1.91 -7.93
N LEU A 145 8.57 2.91 -7.24
CA LEU A 145 7.27 3.51 -7.55
C LEU A 145 7.32 4.20 -8.92
N VAL A 146 6.42 3.78 -9.81
CA VAL A 146 6.32 4.31 -11.18
C VAL A 146 4.99 5.00 -11.47
N TRP A 147 3.96 4.74 -10.66
CA TRP A 147 2.67 5.40 -10.78
C TRP A 147 1.91 5.34 -9.44
N THR A 148 1.06 6.33 -9.18
CA THR A 148 0.19 6.39 -8.01
C THR A 148 -1.18 6.97 -8.36
N ASP A 149 -2.20 6.50 -7.65
CA ASP A 149 -3.54 7.05 -7.68
C ASP A 149 -4.00 7.31 -6.23
N PRO A 150 -3.97 8.58 -5.78
CA PRO A 150 -4.27 8.93 -4.39
C PRO A 150 -5.78 8.90 -4.07
N LYS A 151 -6.65 8.74 -5.06
CA LYS A 151 -8.13 8.69 -4.92
C LYS A 151 -8.72 7.62 -5.82
N SER A 152 -8.27 6.41 -5.64
CA SER A 152 -8.65 5.28 -6.51
C SER A 152 -10.16 5.07 -6.61
N SER A 153 -10.59 4.78 -7.84
CA SER A 153 -11.97 4.39 -8.14
C SER A 153 -12.35 3.08 -7.46
N THR A 154 -13.63 2.93 -7.15
CA THR A 154 -14.18 1.66 -6.69
C THR A 154 -14.47 0.67 -7.82
N LYS A 155 -14.80 1.15 -9.02
CA LYS A 155 -15.23 0.30 -10.14
C LYS A 155 -14.19 0.20 -11.25
N ASP A 156 -13.43 1.28 -11.47
CA ASP A 156 -12.54 1.41 -12.63
C ASP A 156 -11.06 1.22 -12.28
N GLN A 157 -10.78 0.64 -11.08
CA GLN A 157 -9.41 0.49 -10.58
C GLN A 157 -8.52 -0.28 -11.58
N ALA A 158 -9.01 -1.39 -12.12
CA ALA A 158 -8.26 -2.19 -13.08
C ALA A 158 -7.98 -1.43 -14.38
N GLU A 159 -8.99 -0.72 -14.92
CA GLU A 159 -8.84 0.08 -16.14
C GLU A 159 -7.78 1.18 -15.95
N MET A 160 -7.77 1.86 -14.81
CA MET A 160 -6.78 2.89 -14.51
C MET A 160 -5.35 2.31 -14.45
N VAL A 161 -5.19 1.12 -13.86
CA VAL A 161 -3.88 0.44 -13.81
C VAL A 161 -3.43 0.02 -15.21
N LEU A 162 -4.34 -0.55 -16.02
CA LEU A 162 -4.02 -0.94 -17.41
C LEU A 162 -3.61 0.27 -18.25
N LYS A 163 -4.30 1.39 -18.14
CA LYS A 163 -3.92 2.66 -18.81
C LYS A 163 -2.54 3.17 -18.34
N ALA A 164 -2.26 3.06 -17.04
CA ALA A 164 -0.94 3.41 -16.52
C ALA A 164 0.16 2.55 -17.14
N LEU A 165 -0.05 1.23 -17.23
CA LEU A 165 0.89 0.31 -17.86
C LEU A 165 1.12 0.63 -19.34
N ASP A 166 0.08 1.02 -20.08
CA ASP A 166 0.21 1.41 -21.49
C ASP A 166 1.07 2.67 -21.67
N THR A 167 0.99 3.59 -20.71
CA THR A 167 1.83 4.80 -20.71
C THR A 167 3.29 4.50 -20.34
N LEU A 168 3.51 3.57 -19.40
CA LEU A 168 4.84 3.22 -18.91
C LEU A 168 5.62 2.29 -19.85
N SER A 169 4.91 1.46 -20.60
CA SER A 169 5.48 0.54 -21.59
C SER A 169 4.78 0.73 -22.92
N PRO A 170 5.06 1.81 -23.67
CA PRO A 170 4.46 1.98 -25.00
C PRO A 170 4.82 0.76 -25.82
N THR A 171 3.78 0.01 -26.23
CA THR A 171 3.90 -1.16 -27.12
C THR A 171 4.70 -0.71 -28.34
N LYS A 172 5.86 -1.32 -28.56
CA LYS A 172 6.57 -1.16 -29.85
C LYS A 172 5.61 -1.68 -30.92
N GLN A 173 5.03 -0.76 -31.70
CA GLN A 173 4.35 -1.06 -32.96
C GLN A 173 5.36 -1.56 -33.98
#